data_ccecacf4c6b3fc1d4a2a212c1e838838
#
_entry.id   ccecacf4c6b3fc1d4a2a212c1e838838
#
_cell.length_a   1.000
_cell.length_b   1.000
_cell.length_c   1.000
_cell.angle_alpha   90.00
_cell.angle_beta   90.00
_cell.angle_gamma   90.00
#
_symmetry.space_group_name_H-M   'P 1'
#
loop_
_entity.id
_entity.type
_entity.pdbx_description
1 polymer ?
#
loop_
_entity_poly.entity_id
_entity_poly.type
_entity_poly.pdbx_seq_one_letter_code
_entity_poly.pdbx_strand_id
1 'polypeptide(L)'
;QHEFNNRMMAIEAAVASADTLEEARKEVAALTGSIGIGLNDRELLSCDSKMVAGMLFGKIKQAEAANRHIELSLHGLFKKTVTPETEWIEAIGILLDNAIEASPKGSTIFLSSKKQGDFLELTVSNPAPPLSNTEFMALFGKGVTTKANRDGHGFGLYNILRMTERYHGKILTRNESILNENYVVFGVHMP
;
A
#
# COMPACT_ATOMS: atom_id res chain seq x y z
N GLN A 1 8.79 10.48 8.12
CA GLN A 1 7.64 10.56 9.05
C GLN A 1 7.41 12.00 9.54
N HIS A 2 8.47 12.74 9.92
CA HIS A 2 8.36 14.14 10.36
C HIS A 2 7.91 15.09 9.24
N GLU A 3 8.39 14.91 8.02
CA GLU A 3 8.03 15.79 6.89
C GLU A 3 6.55 15.64 6.49
N PHE A 4 6.03 14.42 6.43
CA PHE A 4 4.60 14.18 6.17
C PHE A 4 3.71 14.74 7.28
N ASN A 5 4.09 14.52 8.55
CA ASN A 5 3.35 15.07 9.69
C ASN A 5 3.36 16.60 9.67
N ASN A 6 4.50 17.22 9.35
CA ASN A 6 4.59 18.68 9.23
C ASN A 6 3.72 19.21 8.09
N ARG A 7 3.66 18.52 6.95
CA ARG A 7 2.79 18.88 5.82
C ARG A 7 1.32 18.73 6.18
N MET A 8 0.95 17.64 6.85
CA MET A 8 -0.43 17.42 7.32
C MET A 8 -0.85 18.48 8.34
N MET A 9 0.03 18.82 9.30
CA MET A 9 -0.23 19.88 10.27
C MET A 9 -0.38 21.25 9.62
N ALA A 10 0.40 21.57 8.59
CA ALA A 10 0.27 22.83 7.84
C ALA A 10 -1.08 22.92 7.09
N ILE A 11 -1.52 21.81 6.48
CA ILE A 11 -2.81 21.74 5.80
C ILE A 11 -3.96 21.81 6.81
N GLU A 12 -3.87 21.08 7.93
CA GLU A 12 -4.87 21.15 9.00
C GLU A 12 -4.97 22.56 9.59
N ALA A 13 -3.84 23.26 9.80
CA ALA A 13 -3.80 24.63 10.27
C ALA A 13 -4.45 25.61 9.25
N ALA A 14 -4.13 25.47 7.96
CA ALA A 14 -4.72 26.29 6.90
C ALA A 14 -6.24 26.13 6.82
N VAL A 15 -6.74 24.88 6.92
CA VAL A 15 -8.18 24.60 6.94
C VAL A 15 -8.83 25.13 8.19
N ALA A 16 -8.17 25.02 9.37
CA ALA A 16 -8.71 25.49 10.65
C ALA A 16 -8.71 27.03 10.80
N SER A 17 -7.80 27.73 10.08
CA SER A 17 -7.69 29.21 10.13
C SER A 17 -8.52 29.94 9.07
N ALA A 18 -9.05 29.21 8.08
CA ALA A 18 -9.83 29.82 6.99
C ALA A 18 -11.25 30.16 7.45
N ASP A 19 -11.67 31.42 7.20
CA ASP A 19 -13.02 31.91 7.54
C ASP A 19 -14.08 31.42 6.53
N THR A 20 -13.66 31.01 5.34
CA THR A 20 -14.55 30.49 4.28
C THR A 20 -13.99 29.22 3.64
N LEU A 21 -14.89 28.38 3.09
CA LEU A 21 -14.52 27.19 2.34
C LEU A 21 -13.63 27.52 1.11
N GLU A 22 -13.84 28.69 0.52
CA GLU A 22 -13.10 29.15 -0.66
C GLU A 22 -11.67 29.57 -0.29
N GLU A 23 -11.50 30.20 0.85
CA GLU A 23 -10.20 30.57 1.42
C GLU A 23 -9.42 29.32 1.83
N ALA A 24 -10.06 28.37 2.53
CA ALA A 24 -9.48 27.08 2.85
C ALA A 24 -8.98 26.35 1.58
N ARG A 25 -9.78 26.33 0.52
CA ARG A 25 -9.39 25.73 -0.77
C ARG A 25 -8.19 26.44 -1.40
N LYS A 26 -8.15 27.77 -1.33
CA LYS A 26 -7.07 28.58 -1.90
C LYS A 26 -5.75 28.39 -1.14
N GLU A 27 -5.82 28.35 0.19
CA GLU A 27 -4.63 28.12 1.04
C GLU A 27 -4.10 26.67 0.89
N VAL A 28 -4.99 25.68 0.90
CA VAL A 28 -4.63 24.29 0.62
C VAL A 28 -4.04 24.16 -0.78
N ALA A 29 -4.61 24.80 -1.80
CA ALA A 29 -4.07 24.79 -3.15
C ALA A 29 -2.71 25.50 -3.24
N ALA A 30 -2.47 26.58 -2.49
CA ALA A 30 -1.18 27.26 -2.42
C ALA A 30 -0.12 26.39 -1.72
N LEU A 31 -0.45 25.76 -0.60
CA LEU A 31 0.42 24.80 0.10
C LEU A 31 0.71 23.57 -0.75
N THR A 32 -0.27 23.14 -1.53
CA THR A 32 -0.16 21.96 -2.41
C THR A 32 0.48 22.29 -3.77
N GLY A 33 0.28 23.50 -4.28
CA GLY A 33 0.83 23.94 -5.57
C GLY A 33 2.27 24.44 -5.53
N SER A 34 2.73 24.97 -4.40
CA SER A 34 4.13 25.42 -4.20
C SER A 34 5.10 24.28 -3.88
N ILE A 35 4.58 23.11 -3.52
CA ILE A 35 5.34 21.92 -3.16
C ILE A 35 4.93 20.84 -4.16
N GLY A 36 5.38 20.80 -5.38
CA GLY A 36 5.01 19.80 -6.40
C GLY A 36 4.42 18.52 -5.79
N ILE A 37 3.10 18.53 -5.47
CA ILE A 37 2.43 17.38 -4.87
C ILE A 37 2.47 16.26 -5.89
N GLY A 38 3.25 15.24 -5.62
CA GLY A 38 3.30 14.02 -6.39
C GLY A 38 1.95 13.30 -6.40
N LEU A 39 1.75 12.41 -7.34
CA LEU A 39 0.54 11.57 -7.40
C LEU A 39 0.30 10.85 -6.06
N ASN A 40 1.35 10.30 -5.46
CA ASN A 40 1.27 9.62 -4.17
C ASN A 40 0.82 10.54 -3.02
N ASP A 41 1.25 11.79 -3.02
CA ASP A 41 0.84 12.72 -1.95
C ASP A 41 -0.69 12.96 -2.00
N ARG A 42 -1.29 13.05 -3.20
CA ARG A 42 -2.74 13.18 -3.37
C ARG A 42 -3.47 11.94 -2.84
N GLU A 43 -2.98 10.76 -3.16
CA GLU A 43 -3.54 9.49 -2.68
C GLU A 43 -3.46 9.39 -1.15
N LEU A 44 -2.32 9.73 -0.56
CA LEU A 44 -2.13 9.74 0.89
C LEU A 44 -3.06 10.75 1.60
N LEU A 45 -3.23 11.95 1.04
CA LEU A 45 -4.12 12.97 1.58
C LEU A 45 -5.60 12.58 1.48
N SER A 46 -5.99 11.83 0.44
CA SER A 46 -7.36 11.35 0.23
C SER A 46 -7.68 10.08 1.02
N CYS A 47 -6.68 9.41 1.59
CA CYS A 47 -6.86 8.19 2.38
C CYS A 47 -7.67 8.48 3.65
N ASP A 48 -8.75 7.73 3.86
CA ASP A 48 -9.63 7.89 5.02
C ASP A 48 -8.99 7.48 6.35
N SER A 49 -7.92 6.67 6.31
CA SER A 49 -7.13 6.25 7.47
C SER A 49 -5.79 6.97 7.53
N LYS A 50 -5.62 7.84 8.53
CA LYS A 50 -4.33 8.51 8.81
C LYS A 50 -3.22 7.52 9.18
N MET A 51 -3.58 6.42 9.84
CA MET A 51 -2.62 5.36 10.21
C MET A 51 -2.10 4.64 8.97
N VAL A 52 -2.99 4.25 8.05
CA VAL A 52 -2.62 3.63 6.77
C VAL A 52 -1.79 4.61 5.93
N ALA A 53 -2.21 5.88 5.81
CA ALA A 53 -1.46 6.90 5.08
C ALA A 53 -0.04 7.11 5.63
N GLY A 54 0.12 7.20 6.96
CA GLY A 54 1.43 7.35 7.59
C GLY A 54 2.34 6.15 7.35
N MET A 55 1.79 4.95 7.41
CA MET A 55 2.51 3.71 7.10
C MET A 55 2.94 3.65 5.63
N LEU A 56 2.03 3.95 4.70
CA LEU A 56 2.33 4.00 3.27
C LEU A 56 3.43 5.02 2.96
N PHE A 57 3.38 6.21 3.57
CA PHE A 57 4.45 7.19 3.44
C PHE A 57 5.81 6.63 3.86
N GLY A 58 5.87 5.94 5.01
CA GLY A 58 7.08 5.26 5.47
C GLY A 58 7.60 4.22 4.47
N LYS A 59 6.69 3.44 3.87
CA LYS A 59 7.04 2.42 2.86
C LYS A 59 7.53 3.03 1.54
N ILE A 60 6.96 4.15 1.11
CA ILE A 60 7.46 4.91 -0.04
C ILE A 60 8.92 5.34 0.20
N LYS A 61 9.23 5.91 1.36
CA LYS A 61 10.59 6.32 1.70
C LYS A 61 11.56 5.13 1.79
N GLN A 62 11.11 4.00 2.32
CA GLN A 62 11.89 2.76 2.34
C GLN A 62 12.21 2.25 0.93
N ALA A 63 11.23 2.27 0.02
CA ALA A 63 11.41 1.86 -1.37
C ALA A 63 12.37 2.82 -2.11
N GLU A 64 12.20 4.14 -1.95
CA GLU A 64 13.09 5.15 -2.52
C GLU A 64 14.56 4.93 -2.07
N ALA A 65 14.78 4.70 -0.78
CA ALA A 65 16.11 4.41 -0.24
C ALA A 65 16.72 3.11 -0.82
N ALA A 66 15.86 2.16 -1.23
CA ALA A 66 16.25 0.93 -1.90
C ALA A 66 16.31 1.06 -3.44
N ASN A 67 16.20 2.29 -3.99
CA ASN A 67 16.13 2.58 -5.41
C ASN A 67 14.97 1.85 -6.11
N ARG A 68 13.78 1.95 -5.54
CA ARG A 68 12.51 1.47 -6.12
C ARG A 68 11.45 2.54 -5.93
N HIS A 69 10.42 2.52 -6.78
CA HIS A 69 9.32 3.46 -6.70
C HIS A 69 8.04 2.73 -6.30
N ILE A 70 7.20 3.37 -5.49
CA ILE A 70 5.85 2.90 -5.22
C ILE A 70 4.88 3.90 -5.83
N GLU A 71 3.90 3.42 -6.58
CA GLU A 71 2.76 4.20 -7.05
C GLU A 71 1.49 3.72 -6.37
N LEU A 72 0.71 4.67 -5.84
CA LEU A 72 -0.53 4.41 -5.10
C LEU A 72 -1.76 4.71 -5.95
N SER A 73 -2.82 3.90 -5.75
CA SER A 73 -4.16 4.11 -6.30
C SER A 73 -5.18 3.68 -5.24
N LEU A 74 -5.62 4.62 -4.39
CA LEU A 74 -6.43 4.35 -3.21
C LEU A 74 -7.90 4.74 -3.45
N HIS A 75 -8.72 3.78 -3.91
CA HIS A 75 -10.15 3.95 -4.19
C HIS A 75 -11.05 3.21 -3.21
N GLY A 76 -10.51 2.80 -2.06
CA GLY A 76 -11.23 2.10 -0.99
C GLY A 76 -11.21 2.91 0.31
N LEU A 77 -12.11 2.57 1.23
CA LEU A 77 -12.24 3.20 2.55
C LEU A 77 -11.90 2.17 3.63
N PHE A 78 -10.69 2.23 4.16
CA PHE A 78 -10.19 1.31 5.19
C PHE A 78 -11.00 1.36 6.49
N LYS A 79 -11.44 2.56 6.90
CA LYS A 79 -12.26 2.73 8.12
C LYS A 79 -13.69 2.22 8.01
N LYS A 80 -14.15 1.94 6.80
CA LYS A 80 -15.52 1.44 6.56
C LYS A 80 -15.58 -0.06 6.35
N THR A 81 -14.49 -0.76 6.59
CA THR A 81 -14.43 -2.23 6.56
C THR A 81 -14.71 -2.81 7.96
N VAL A 82 -15.14 -4.05 8.00
CA VAL A 82 -15.24 -4.84 9.25
C VAL A 82 -13.85 -5.22 9.75
N THR A 83 -12.91 -5.39 8.82
CA THR A 83 -11.50 -5.67 9.13
C THR A 83 -10.86 -4.44 9.81
N PRO A 84 -10.25 -4.58 11.00
CA PRO A 84 -9.61 -3.48 11.70
C PRO A 84 -8.47 -2.82 10.90
N GLU A 85 -8.27 -1.51 11.10
CA GLU A 85 -7.17 -0.77 10.44
C GLU A 85 -5.79 -1.39 10.71
N THR A 86 -5.58 -1.96 11.88
CA THR A 86 -4.32 -2.63 12.26
C THR A 86 -4.01 -3.83 11.38
N GLU A 87 -5.02 -4.60 10.99
CA GLU A 87 -4.87 -5.74 10.08
C GLU A 87 -4.54 -5.25 8.65
N TRP A 88 -5.16 -4.16 8.20
CA TRP A 88 -4.79 -3.53 6.92
C TRP A 88 -3.35 -3.04 6.92
N ILE A 89 -2.88 -2.44 8.01
CA ILE A 89 -1.50 -2.00 8.18
C ILE A 89 -0.54 -3.19 8.11
N GLU A 90 -0.86 -4.28 8.79
CA GLU A 90 -0.06 -5.51 8.74
C GLU A 90 -0.02 -6.09 7.32
N ALA A 91 -1.18 -6.21 6.66
CA ALA A 91 -1.27 -6.73 5.30
C ALA A 91 -0.46 -5.88 4.31
N ILE A 92 -0.62 -4.56 4.33
CA ILE A 92 0.12 -3.62 3.50
C ILE A 92 1.63 -3.76 3.76
N GLY A 93 2.04 -3.81 5.03
CA GLY A 93 3.43 -3.97 5.43
C GLY A 93 4.07 -5.19 4.82
N ILE A 94 3.45 -6.34 5.03
CA ILE A 94 3.95 -7.63 4.53
C ILE A 94 4.02 -7.64 3.00
N LEU A 95 2.96 -7.19 2.31
CA LEU A 95 2.90 -7.21 0.86
C LEU A 95 3.93 -6.27 0.24
N LEU A 96 4.08 -5.04 0.77
CA LEU A 96 5.07 -4.09 0.27
C LEU A 96 6.51 -4.50 0.59
N ASP A 97 6.79 -5.08 1.77
CA ASP A 97 8.13 -5.58 2.08
C ASP A 97 8.54 -6.68 1.11
N ASN A 98 7.64 -7.63 0.83
CA ASN A 98 7.88 -8.68 -0.15
C ASN A 98 8.12 -8.10 -1.56
N ALA A 99 7.31 -7.12 -1.97
CA ALA A 99 7.45 -6.49 -3.27
C ALA A 99 8.76 -5.69 -3.40
N ILE A 100 9.12 -4.88 -2.39
CA ILE A 100 10.37 -4.11 -2.36
C ILE A 100 11.58 -5.03 -2.46
N GLU A 101 11.57 -6.14 -1.73
CA GLU A 101 12.69 -7.09 -1.74
C GLU A 101 12.80 -7.86 -3.05
N ALA A 102 11.68 -8.28 -3.63
CA ALA A 102 11.67 -9.08 -4.86
C ALA A 102 11.92 -8.26 -6.12
N SER A 103 11.67 -6.95 -6.10
CA SER A 103 11.76 -6.09 -7.27
C SER A 103 13.20 -5.76 -7.66
N PRO A 104 13.53 -5.66 -8.96
CA PRO A 104 14.77 -5.07 -9.43
C PRO A 104 14.93 -3.60 -8.98
N LYS A 105 16.17 -3.11 -8.92
CA LYS A 105 16.43 -1.68 -8.69
C LYS A 105 15.91 -0.86 -9.87
N GLY A 106 15.36 0.32 -9.59
CA GLY A 106 14.79 1.23 -10.58
C GLY A 106 13.37 0.88 -11.02
N SER A 107 12.78 -0.21 -10.51
CA SER A 107 11.42 -0.62 -10.87
C SER A 107 10.33 0.11 -10.09
N THR A 108 9.12 0.07 -10.62
CA THR A 108 7.92 0.59 -9.98
C THR A 108 7.08 -0.55 -9.41
N ILE A 109 6.62 -0.37 -8.19
CA ILE A 109 5.70 -1.25 -7.45
C ILE A 109 4.37 -0.51 -7.38
N PHE A 110 3.26 -1.17 -7.73
CA PHE A 110 1.93 -0.58 -7.65
C PHE A 110 1.18 -1.12 -6.44
N LEU A 111 0.60 -0.24 -5.62
CA LEU A 111 -0.36 -0.59 -4.60
C LEU A 111 -1.71 0.01 -4.96
N SER A 112 -2.72 -0.85 -5.02
CA SER A 112 -4.09 -0.43 -5.31
C SER A 112 -5.04 -0.90 -4.22
N SER A 113 -5.99 -0.05 -3.83
CA SER A 113 -7.15 -0.44 -3.03
C SER A 113 -8.44 -0.09 -3.76
N LYS A 114 -9.41 -1.01 -3.75
CA LYS A 114 -10.67 -0.87 -4.46
C LYS A 114 -11.82 -1.43 -3.64
N LYS A 115 -12.90 -0.65 -3.48
CA LYS A 115 -14.12 -1.14 -2.86
C LYS A 115 -14.88 -2.06 -3.83
N GLN A 116 -15.31 -3.24 -3.34
CA GLN A 116 -16.17 -4.18 -4.06
C GLN A 116 -17.32 -4.64 -3.14
N GLY A 117 -18.48 -4.00 -3.25
CA GLY A 117 -19.59 -4.22 -2.33
C GLY A 117 -19.21 -3.84 -0.90
N ASP A 118 -19.31 -4.78 0.04
CA ASP A 118 -18.92 -4.59 1.45
C ASP A 118 -17.47 -5.00 1.72
N PHE A 119 -16.73 -5.39 0.69
CA PHE A 119 -15.34 -5.78 0.78
C PHE A 119 -14.40 -4.71 0.23
N LEU A 120 -13.18 -4.72 0.74
CA LEU A 120 -12.06 -3.96 0.21
C LEU A 120 -11.06 -4.95 -0.41
N GLU A 121 -10.75 -4.74 -1.68
CA GLU A 121 -9.65 -5.38 -2.37
C GLU A 121 -8.40 -4.53 -2.22
N LEU A 122 -7.32 -5.13 -1.74
CA LEU A 122 -5.99 -4.53 -1.66
C LEU A 122 -5.03 -5.39 -2.45
N THR A 123 -4.30 -4.81 -3.40
CA THR A 123 -3.31 -5.52 -4.22
C THR A 123 -2.00 -4.78 -4.25
N VAL A 124 -0.90 -5.53 -4.27
CA VAL A 124 0.45 -5.05 -4.55
C VAL A 124 0.98 -5.82 -5.76
N SER A 125 1.45 -5.08 -6.75
CA SER A 125 2.00 -5.62 -7.98
C SER A 125 3.46 -5.21 -8.12
N ASN A 126 4.34 -6.16 -8.40
CA ASN A 126 5.75 -5.89 -8.62
C ASN A 126 6.30 -6.67 -9.82
N PRO A 127 7.32 -6.12 -10.54
CA PRO A 127 7.92 -6.82 -11.66
C PRO A 127 8.67 -8.06 -11.18
N ALA A 128 8.31 -9.20 -11.76
CA ALA A 128 8.95 -10.50 -11.52
C ALA A 128 8.63 -11.46 -12.67
N PRO A 129 9.40 -12.56 -12.84
CA PRO A 129 9.02 -13.64 -13.73
C PRO A 129 7.63 -14.18 -13.40
N PRO A 130 6.87 -14.64 -14.42
CA PRO A 130 5.54 -15.19 -14.19
C PRO A 130 5.60 -16.44 -13.31
N LEU A 131 4.64 -16.55 -12.39
CA LEU A 131 4.50 -17.70 -11.50
C LEU A 131 3.31 -18.57 -11.94
N SER A 132 3.46 -19.89 -11.86
CA SER A 132 2.35 -20.82 -11.97
C SER A 132 1.46 -20.78 -10.71
N ASN A 133 0.24 -21.28 -10.80
CA ASN A 133 -0.66 -21.38 -9.64
C ASN A 133 -0.04 -22.19 -8.49
N THR A 134 0.70 -23.24 -8.82
CA THR A 134 1.39 -24.07 -7.81
C THR A 134 2.48 -23.28 -7.08
N GLU A 135 3.25 -22.47 -7.82
CA GLU A 135 4.29 -21.63 -7.22
C GLU A 135 3.67 -20.53 -6.34
N PHE A 136 2.59 -19.86 -6.79
CA PHE A 136 1.86 -18.92 -5.94
C PHE A 136 1.42 -19.56 -4.63
N MET A 137 0.79 -20.74 -4.69
CA MET A 137 0.31 -21.44 -3.49
C MET A 137 1.42 -21.87 -2.57
N ALA A 138 2.57 -22.28 -3.12
CA ALA A 138 3.72 -22.68 -2.33
C ALA A 138 4.28 -21.52 -1.47
N LEU A 139 4.18 -20.27 -1.94
CA LEU A 139 4.68 -19.09 -1.21
C LEU A 139 3.89 -18.80 0.08
N PHE A 140 2.65 -19.29 0.20
CA PHE A 140 1.84 -19.15 1.42
C PHE A 140 2.10 -20.26 2.45
N GLY A 141 3.01 -21.18 2.18
CA GLY A 141 3.41 -22.24 3.12
C GLY A 141 4.08 -21.68 4.37
N LYS A 142 3.88 -22.34 5.51
CA LYS A 142 4.50 -21.94 6.78
C LYS A 142 6.03 -22.08 6.69
N GLY A 143 6.75 -20.99 6.98
CA GLY A 143 8.22 -20.99 6.98
C GLY A 143 8.84 -21.01 5.58
N VAL A 144 8.06 -20.82 4.52
CA VAL A 144 8.58 -20.71 3.16
C VAL A 144 9.19 -19.33 2.96
N THR A 145 10.47 -19.30 2.61
CA THR A 145 11.19 -18.08 2.24
C THR A 145 12.15 -18.39 1.12
N THR A 146 12.25 -17.50 0.16
CA THR A 146 13.27 -17.51 -0.89
C THR A 146 14.57 -16.83 -0.45
N LYS A 147 14.62 -16.33 0.80
CA LYS A 147 15.73 -15.54 1.35
C LYS A 147 16.83 -16.41 1.91
N ALA A 148 18.08 -16.00 1.68
CA ALA A 148 19.28 -16.71 2.17
C ALA A 148 19.43 -16.65 3.70
N ASN A 149 18.92 -15.62 4.37
CA ASN A 149 18.95 -15.48 5.84
C ASN A 149 17.61 -15.91 6.44
N ARG A 150 17.63 -16.98 7.21
CA ARG A 150 16.44 -17.67 7.76
C ARG A 150 15.89 -17.08 9.06
N ASP A 151 16.57 -16.14 9.71
CA ASP A 151 16.14 -15.60 11.00
C ASP A 151 14.96 -14.62 10.84
N GLY A 152 13.77 -15.07 11.25
CA GLY A 152 12.54 -14.25 11.28
C GLY A 152 11.78 -14.09 9.96
N HIS A 153 12.20 -14.73 8.85
CA HIS A 153 11.60 -14.61 7.52
C HIS A 153 10.84 -15.91 7.13
N GLY A 154 9.80 -15.78 6.34
CA GLY A 154 9.00 -16.91 5.83
C GLY A 154 7.62 -17.06 6.44
N PHE A 155 7.22 -16.15 7.32
CA PHE A 155 5.88 -16.15 7.91
C PHE A 155 4.95 -15.06 7.34
N GLY A 156 5.45 -14.09 6.59
CA GLY A 156 4.66 -12.96 6.13
C GLY A 156 3.43 -13.37 5.32
N LEU A 157 3.61 -14.05 4.19
CA LEU A 157 2.49 -14.51 3.36
C LEU A 157 1.62 -15.56 4.06
N TYR A 158 2.21 -16.40 4.92
CA TYR A 158 1.44 -17.30 5.78
C TYR A 158 0.53 -16.52 6.75
N ASN A 159 1.02 -15.42 7.33
CA ASN A 159 0.20 -14.54 8.19
C ASN A 159 -0.93 -13.88 7.40
N ILE A 160 -0.68 -13.44 6.16
CA ILE A 160 -1.71 -12.95 5.24
C ILE A 160 -2.81 -14.01 5.02
N LEU A 161 -2.43 -15.26 4.78
CA LEU A 161 -3.39 -16.36 4.62
C LEU A 161 -4.24 -16.52 5.89
N ARG A 162 -3.60 -16.57 7.07
CA ARG A 162 -4.32 -16.71 8.35
C ARG A 162 -5.24 -15.52 8.65
N MET A 163 -4.81 -14.32 8.28
CA MET A 163 -5.62 -13.11 8.41
C MET A 163 -6.86 -13.19 7.52
N THR A 164 -6.70 -13.53 6.24
CA THR A 164 -7.85 -13.66 5.32
C THR A 164 -8.83 -14.75 5.77
N GLU A 165 -8.36 -15.89 6.28
CA GLU A 165 -9.22 -16.92 6.87
C GLU A 165 -10.03 -16.41 8.07
N ARG A 166 -9.39 -15.65 8.98
CA ARG A 166 -10.02 -15.08 10.18
C ARG A 166 -11.17 -14.13 9.83
N TYR A 167 -11.02 -13.33 8.79
CA TYR A 167 -12.00 -12.34 8.35
C TYR A 167 -12.88 -12.85 7.19
N HIS A 168 -12.88 -14.16 6.90
CA HIS A 168 -13.65 -14.75 5.80
C HIS A 168 -13.39 -14.08 4.44
N GLY A 169 -12.17 -13.59 4.25
CA GLY A 169 -11.68 -12.98 3.03
C GLY A 169 -11.10 -14.00 2.06
N LYS A 170 -10.41 -13.48 1.04
CA LYS A 170 -9.74 -14.28 0.01
C LYS A 170 -8.35 -13.70 -0.29
N ILE A 171 -7.40 -14.58 -0.56
CA ILE A 171 -6.11 -14.24 -1.18
C ILE A 171 -6.34 -14.00 -2.68
N LEU A 172 -5.65 -13.01 -3.21
CA LEU A 172 -5.60 -12.70 -4.63
C LEU A 172 -4.18 -12.88 -5.14
N THR A 173 -4.02 -13.71 -6.18
CA THR A 173 -2.75 -13.91 -6.86
C THR A 173 -2.98 -14.01 -8.36
N ARG A 174 -2.14 -13.34 -9.15
CA ARG A 174 -2.15 -13.44 -10.61
C ARG A 174 -0.86 -12.90 -11.22
N ASN A 175 -0.60 -13.26 -12.45
CA ASN A 175 0.34 -12.53 -13.30
C ASN A 175 -0.44 -11.47 -14.09
N GLU A 176 0.19 -10.33 -14.32
CA GLU A 176 -0.37 -9.20 -15.05
C GLU A 176 0.70 -8.59 -15.96
N SER A 177 0.35 -8.18 -17.18
CA SER A 177 1.26 -7.46 -18.05
C SER A 177 1.02 -5.97 -17.92
N ILE A 178 2.02 -5.23 -17.44
CA ILE A 178 2.00 -3.77 -17.30
C ILE A 178 3.16 -3.23 -18.14
N LEU A 179 2.87 -2.34 -19.10
CA LEU A 179 3.86 -1.75 -20.01
C LEU A 179 4.77 -2.78 -20.70
N ASN A 180 4.21 -3.92 -21.11
CA ASN A 180 4.90 -5.06 -21.73
C ASN A 180 5.90 -5.80 -20.82
N GLU A 181 5.85 -5.58 -19.52
CA GLU A 181 6.62 -6.29 -18.51
C GLU A 181 5.69 -7.16 -17.67
N ASN A 182 6.16 -8.33 -17.22
CA ASN A 182 5.37 -9.19 -16.33
C ASN A 182 5.45 -8.70 -14.90
N TYR A 183 4.29 -8.57 -14.28
CA TYR A 183 4.12 -8.29 -12.85
C TYR A 183 3.45 -9.47 -12.18
N VAL A 184 3.94 -9.82 -11.00
CA VAL A 184 3.21 -10.69 -10.08
C VAL A 184 2.39 -9.84 -9.13
N VAL A 185 1.16 -10.26 -8.90
CA VAL A 185 0.20 -9.56 -8.04
C VAL A 185 -0.11 -10.43 -6.83
N PHE A 186 0.05 -9.85 -5.66
CA PHE A 186 -0.41 -10.41 -4.40
C PHE A 186 -1.40 -9.45 -3.76
N GLY A 187 -2.47 -9.99 -3.20
CA GLY A 187 -3.47 -9.16 -2.56
C GLY A 187 -4.41 -9.92 -1.65
N VAL A 188 -5.30 -9.16 -1.05
CA VAL A 188 -6.35 -9.65 -0.16
C VAL A 188 -7.67 -8.99 -0.50
N HIS A 189 -8.76 -9.71 -0.31
CA HIS A 189 -10.13 -9.22 -0.43
C HIS A 189 -10.82 -9.54 0.88
N MET A 190 -11.05 -8.53 1.72
CA MET A 190 -11.56 -8.66 3.09
C MET A 190 -12.73 -7.69 3.35
N PRO A 191 -13.69 -8.05 4.25
CA PRO A 191 -14.84 -7.22 4.57
C PRO A 191 -14.50 -6.02 5.45
#